data_d6b91cb37b8fae5f8b79f80206e70d5b
#
_entry.id   d6b91cb37b8fae5f8b79f80206e70d5b
#
_cell.length_a   1.000
_cell.length_b   1.000
_cell.length_c   1.000
_cell.angle_alpha   90.00
_cell.angle_beta   90.00
_cell.angle_gamma   90.00
#
_symmetry.space_group_name_H-M   'P 1'
#
loop_
_entity.id
_entity.type
_entity.pdbx_description
1 polymer ?
#
loop_
_entity_poly.entity_id
_entity_poly.type
_entity_poly.pdbx_seq_one_letter_code
_entity_poly.pdbx_strand_id
1 'polypeptide(L)'
;MIVTGTGIFASGKLPTGLWLSEFTHIYHRAQESGYEIMVANPEGGHTPVDPESLKPIYLDEISKKYWENPEFKDMLEHADRLDEVSAQQFDCVYLAGGHGAMYDFPDNAVLKAILKKQYESGKMVAAICHGVSGLLNVRLSDGEYMIKGKKLTGFSWFGEILARRKKEVPFNLEAQLKERGADYEKGLIPMTPKVVVDDNLVTGQDPFSSKEMAKVVMQQLNKQ
;
A
#
# COMPACT_ATOMS: atom_id res chain seq x y z
N MET A 1 2.50 -3.28 8.89
CA MET A 1 2.15 -2.31 7.82
C MET A 1 3.44 -1.82 7.18
N ILE A 2 3.52 -1.83 5.85
CA ILE A 2 4.72 -1.41 5.12
C ILE A 2 4.41 -0.09 4.41
N VAL A 3 5.28 0.89 4.59
CA VAL A 3 5.18 2.25 4.08
C VAL A 3 6.43 2.60 3.27
N THR A 4 6.35 3.59 2.40
CA THR A 4 7.51 4.04 1.61
C THR A 4 8.48 4.90 2.45
N GLY A 5 9.78 4.78 2.19
CA GLY A 5 10.81 5.72 2.65
C GLY A 5 11.13 6.81 1.61
N THR A 6 10.52 6.74 0.42
CA THR A 6 10.80 7.69 -0.66
C THR A 6 9.92 8.94 -0.56
N GLY A 7 10.55 10.10 -0.34
CA GLY A 7 9.86 11.39 -0.10
C GLY A 7 9.90 12.38 -1.26
N ILE A 8 10.50 12.02 -2.40
CA ILE A 8 10.64 12.95 -3.55
C ILE A 8 10.52 12.18 -4.87
N PHE A 9 9.83 12.76 -5.85
CA PHE A 9 9.77 12.21 -7.20
C PHE A 9 11.14 12.24 -7.88
N ALA A 10 11.37 11.34 -8.85
CA ALA A 10 12.65 11.25 -9.57
C ALA A 10 13.09 12.56 -10.25
N SER A 11 12.16 13.46 -10.57
CA SER A 11 12.48 14.82 -11.05
C SER A 11 13.25 15.67 -10.04
N GLY A 12 13.27 15.28 -8.76
CA GLY A 12 13.89 16.04 -7.66
C GLY A 12 13.17 17.34 -7.30
N LYS A 13 12.01 17.60 -7.90
CA LYS A 13 11.31 18.91 -7.77
C LYS A 13 10.06 18.87 -6.91
N LEU A 14 9.41 17.72 -6.86
CA LEU A 14 8.13 17.56 -6.18
C LEU A 14 8.25 16.60 -5.00
N PRO A 15 7.75 16.96 -3.83
CA PRO A 15 7.63 16.03 -2.71
C PRO A 15 6.57 14.96 -2.99
N THR A 16 6.75 13.82 -2.39
CA THR A 16 5.80 12.71 -2.33
C THR A 16 5.99 11.95 -1.02
N GLY A 17 5.44 10.75 -0.89
CA GLY A 17 5.57 9.92 0.30
C GLY A 17 4.37 9.02 0.47
N LEU A 18 4.12 8.65 1.71
CA LEU A 18 2.95 7.92 2.17
C LEU A 18 1.68 8.75 1.98
N TRP A 19 0.64 8.16 1.40
CA TRP A 19 -0.68 8.79 1.39
C TRP A 19 -1.39 8.54 2.71
N LEU A 20 -1.59 9.58 3.50
CA LEU A 20 -1.94 9.49 4.92
C LEU A 20 -3.22 8.68 5.18
N SER A 21 -4.32 8.94 4.45
CA SER A 21 -5.60 8.24 4.69
C SER A 21 -5.53 6.74 4.41
N GLU A 22 -4.68 6.31 3.48
CA GLU A 22 -4.49 4.89 3.15
C GLU A 22 -3.80 4.12 4.28
N PHE A 23 -3.07 4.80 5.12
CA PHE A 23 -2.47 4.25 6.33
C PHE A 23 -3.40 4.37 7.54
N THR A 24 -3.94 5.57 7.80
CA THR A 24 -4.66 5.86 9.05
C THR A 24 -5.96 5.10 9.20
N HIS A 25 -6.68 4.83 8.11
CA HIS A 25 -7.93 4.06 8.18
C HIS A 25 -7.71 2.61 8.61
N ILE A 26 -6.72 1.93 8.02
CA ILE A 26 -6.40 0.55 8.41
C ILE A 26 -5.77 0.50 9.80
N TYR A 27 -4.87 1.43 10.11
CA TYR A 27 -4.25 1.57 11.41
C TYR A 27 -5.30 1.74 12.53
N HIS A 28 -6.26 2.65 12.32
CA HIS A 28 -7.36 2.89 13.25
C HIS A 28 -8.20 1.62 13.49
N ARG A 29 -8.62 0.94 12.41
CA ARG A 29 -9.43 -0.25 12.53
C ARG A 29 -8.70 -1.43 13.17
N ALA A 30 -7.42 -1.59 12.87
CA ALA A 30 -6.59 -2.62 13.48
C ALA A 30 -6.44 -2.38 14.99
N GLN A 31 -6.20 -1.13 15.41
CA GLN A 31 -6.17 -0.76 16.83
C GLN A 31 -7.51 -1.03 17.53
N GLU A 32 -8.63 -0.61 16.95
CA GLU A 32 -9.97 -0.87 17.51
C GLU A 32 -10.26 -2.37 17.63
N SER A 33 -9.67 -3.19 16.75
CA SER A 33 -9.84 -4.65 16.77
C SER A 33 -8.82 -5.37 17.65
N GLY A 34 -7.92 -4.64 18.35
CA GLY A 34 -6.94 -5.20 19.27
C GLY A 34 -5.73 -5.85 18.61
N TYR A 35 -5.47 -5.58 17.33
CA TYR A 35 -4.28 -6.07 16.64
C TYR A 35 -3.05 -5.29 17.07
N GLU A 36 -1.94 -6.01 17.27
CA GLU A 36 -0.61 -5.42 17.36
C GLU A 36 -0.16 -4.93 15.98
N ILE A 37 0.33 -3.71 15.91
CA ILE A 37 0.68 -3.07 14.64
C ILE A 37 2.17 -2.75 14.64
N MET A 38 2.86 -3.30 13.65
CA MET A 38 4.24 -2.97 13.34
C MET A 38 4.29 -2.15 12.06
N VAL A 39 5.12 -1.11 12.04
CA VAL A 39 5.29 -0.22 10.89
C VAL A 39 6.73 -0.29 10.42
N ALA A 40 6.94 -0.62 9.16
CA ALA A 40 8.27 -0.74 8.58
C ALA A 40 8.33 -0.06 7.20
N ASN A 41 9.50 0.43 6.84
CA ASN A 41 9.81 0.89 5.49
C ASN A 41 11.12 0.24 4.98
N PRO A 42 11.46 0.34 3.69
CA PRO A 42 12.64 -0.29 3.12
C PRO A 42 13.95 -0.05 3.87
N GLU A 43 14.19 1.17 4.33
CA GLU A 43 15.46 1.60 4.92
C GLU A 43 15.38 1.80 6.45
N GLY A 44 14.20 1.77 7.02
CA GLY A 44 13.93 2.17 8.41
C GLY A 44 13.93 3.69 8.62
N GLY A 45 13.55 4.13 9.84
CA GLY A 45 13.52 5.54 10.21
C GLY A 45 12.39 6.32 9.57
N HIS A 46 12.68 7.52 9.10
CA HIS A 46 11.68 8.48 8.64
C HIS A 46 10.80 7.98 7.49
N THR A 47 9.49 8.07 7.68
CA THR A 47 8.48 7.84 6.65
C THR A 47 7.93 9.18 6.16
N PRO A 48 8.28 9.63 4.96
CA PRO A 48 7.76 10.88 4.41
C PRO A 48 6.27 10.76 4.10
N VAL A 49 5.50 11.80 4.45
CA VAL A 49 4.07 11.88 4.13
C VAL A 49 3.87 12.79 2.93
N ASP A 50 3.10 12.33 1.94
CA ASP A 50 2.80 13.12 0.74
C ASP A 50 1.99 14.38 1.12
N PRO A 51 2.50 15.59 0.84
CA PRO A 51 1.82 16.85 1.19
C PRO A 51 0.42 17.01 0.57
N GLU A 52 0.17 16.38 -0.60
CA GLU A 52 -1.16 16.38 -1.21
C GLU A 52 -2.18 15.69 -0.33
N SER A 53 -1.80 14.61 0.38
CA SER A 53 -2.67 13.85 1.26
C SER A 53 -3.10 14.64 2.51
N LEU A 54 -2.37 15.71 2.84
CA LEU A 54 -2.66 16.59 3.97
C LEU A 54 -3.61 17.74 3.61
N LYS A 55 -3.99 17.89 2.33
CA LYS A 55 -4.94 18.91 1.92
C LYS A 55 -6.34 18.63 2.47
N PRO A 56 -7.12 19.67 2.81
CA PRO A 56 -8.45 19.52 3.44
C PRO A 56 -9.42 18.60 2.70
N ILE A 57 -9.28 18.47 1.37
CA ILE A 57 -10.14 17.58 0.56
C ILE A 57 -9.84 16.08 0.80
N TYR A 58 -8.64 15.74 1.28
CA TYR A 58 -8.20 14.36 1.51
C TYR A 58 -7.99 14.03 2.98
N LEU A 59 -7.87 15.06 3.83
CA LEU A 59 -7.62 14.94 5.26
C LEU A 59 -8.96 14.85 6.01
N ASP A 60 -9.49 13.64 6.13
CA ASP A 60 -10.69 13.38 6.90
C ASP A 60 -10.45 13.39 8.44
N GLU A 61 -11.52 13.24 9.22
CA GLU A 61 -11.46 13.31 10.69
C GLU A 61 -10.52 12.26 11.30
N ILE A 62 -10.51 11.03 10.76
CA ILE A 62 -9.62 9.95 11.25
C ILE A 62 -8.16 10.32 10.95
N SER A 63 -7.87 10.69 9.71
CA SER A 63 -6.52 11.07 9.28
C SER A 63 -6.02 12.29 10.03
N LYS A 64 -6.88 13.28 10.25
CA LYS A 64 -6.55 14.48 11.03
C LYS A 64 -6.23 14.14 12.48
N LYS A 65 -7.05 13.31 13.15
CA LYS A 65 -6.83 12.85 14.53
C LYS A 65 -5.42 12.27 14.70
N TYR A 66 -5.01 11.38 13.79
CA TYR A 66 -3.67 10.78 13.84
C TYR A 66 -2.57 11.77 13.48
N TRP A 67 -2.79 12.59 12.45
CA TRP A 67 -1.79 13.59 12.05
C TRP A 67 -1.53 14.66 13.12
N GLU A 68 -2.47 14.94 14.00
CA GLU A 68 -2.31 15.83 15.15
C GLU A 68 -1.69 15.14 16.37
N ASN A 69 -1.60 13.81 16.37
CA ASN A 69 -1.04 13.03 17.51
C ASN A 69 0.49 12.96 17.41
N PRO A 70 1.22 13.44 18.43
CA PRO A 70 2.69 13.39 18.44
C PRO A 70 3.27 11.96 18.43
N GLU A 71 2.64 11.01 19.13
CA GLU A 71 3.09 9.61 19.17
C GLU A 71 2.97 8.93 17.81
N PHE A 72 1.91 9.26 17.05
CA PHE A 72 1.74 8.77 15.70
C PHE A 72 2.82 9.32 14.75
N LYS A 73 3.17 10.60 14.88
CA LYS A 73 4.26 11.19 14.12
C LYS A 73 5.61 10.58 14.48
N ASP A 74 5.86 10.36 15.77
CA ASP A 74 7.07 9.72 16.24
C ASP A 74 7.21 8.29 15.67
N MET A 75 6.12 7.53 15.61
CA MET A 75 6.09 6.21 14.95
C MET A 75 6.48 6.29 13.47
N LEU A 76 6.04 7.33 12.73
CA LEU A 76 6.42 7.52 11.33
C LEU A 76 7.86 8.00 11.15
N GLU A 77 8.45 8.64 12.16
CA GLU A 77 9.88 9.03 12.17
C GLU A 77 10.81 7.84 12.51
N HIS A 78 10.28 6.78 13.13
CA HIS A 78 11.06 5.66 13.65
C HIS A 78 10.51 4.31 13.15
N ALA A 79 10.09 4.23 11.89
CA ALA A 79 9.65 2.97 11.30
C ALA A 79 10.79 1.94 11.29
N ASP A 80 10.46 0.67 11.52
CA ASP A 80 11.42 -0.43 11.47
C ASP A 80 11.99 -0.62 10.06
N ARG A 81 13.19 -1.18 9.95
CA ARG A 81 13.72 -1.64 8.65
C ARG A 81 13.06 -2.96 8.25
N LEU A 82 12.78 -3.13 6.96
CA LEU A 82 12.16 -4.35 6.47
C LEU A 82 12.96 -5.62 6.77
N ASP A 83 14.27 -5.58 6.74
CA ASP A 83 15.11 -6.76 7.03
C ASP A 83 15.05 -7.17 8.51
N GLU A 84 14.88 -6.23 9.44
CA GLU A 84 14.75 -6.50 10.88
C GLU A 84 13.44 -7.22 11.22
N VAL A 85 12.38 -6.98 10.43
CA VAL A 85 11.06 -7.57 10.64
C VAL A 85 10.79 -8.79 9.74
N SER A 86 11.68 -9.09 8.80
CA SER A 86 11.48 -10.10 7.74
C SER A 86 11.30 -11.54 8.26
N ALA A 87 11.85 -11.85 9.43
CA ALA A 87 11.74 -13.18 10.06
C ALA A 87 10.39 -13.39 10.76
N GLN A 88 9.66 -12.34 11.07
CA GLN A 88 8.43 -12.40 11.85
C GLN A 88 7.27 -13.01 11.05
N GLN A 89 6.23 -13.42 11.77
CA GLN A 89 4.98 -13.91 11.20
C GLN A 89 3.87 -12.91 11.48
N PHE A 90 3.11 -12.59 10.47
CA PHE A 90 2.02 -11.64 10.55
C PHE A 90 0.71 -12.27 10.08
N ASP A 91 -0.41 -11.87 10.67
CA ASP A 91 -1.73 -12.26 10.14
C ASP A 91 -2.03 -11.52 8.84
N CYS A 92 -1.55 -10.29 8.71
CA CYS A 92 -1.66 -9.50 7.50
C CYS A 92 -0.38 -8.69 7.25
N VAL A 93 0.10 -8.70 6.00
CA VAL A 93 1.06 -7.71 5.50
C VAL A 93 0.31 -6.72 4.62
N TYR A 94 0.27 -5.46 5.04
CA TYR A 94 -0.44 -4.39 4.36
C TYR A 94 0.55 -3.37 3.78
N LEU A 95 0.44 -3.12 2.46
CA LEU A 95 1.24 -2.13 1.73
C LEU A 95 0.42 -0.85 1.56
N ALA A 96 0.77 0.20 2.28
CA ALA A 96 0.18 1.51 2.09
C ALA A 96 0.67 2.16 0.79
N GLY A 97 -0.18 2.98 0.19
CA GLY A 97 0.19 3.66 -1.04
C GLY A 97 0.77 5.06 -0.82
N GLY A 98 0.69 5.84 -1.86
CA GLY A 98 1.44 7.07 -2.09
C GLY A 98 2.51 6.83 -3.15
N HIS A 99 2.82 7.86 -3.96
CA HIS A 99 3.67 7.67 -5.13
C HIS A 99 5.10 7.21 -4.80
N GLY A 100 5.59 7.48 -3.57
CA GLY A 100 6.90 7.00 -3.11
C GLY A 100 7.06 5.49 -3.25
N ALA A 101 6.00 4.72 -2.99
CA ALA A 101 5.99 3.26 -3.09
C ALA A 101 6.36 2.72 -4.49
N MET A 102 6.16 3.52 -5.55
CA MET A 102 6.57 3.11 -6.91
C MET A 102 8.08 3.07 -7.13
N TYR A 103 8.85 3.69 -6.23
CA TYR A 103 10.30 3.77 -6.35
C TYR A 103 11.03 2.73 -5.50
N ASP A 104 10.50 2.44 -4.32
CA ASP A 104 11.21 1.62 -3.33
C ASP A 104 10.59 0.25 -3.05
N PHE A 105 9.37 -0.04 -3.57
CA PHE A 105 8.73 -1.35 -3.36
C PHE A 105 9.04 -2.38 -4.47
N PRO A 106 8.92 -2.08 -5.79
CA PRO A 106 8.85 -3.11 -6.83
C PRO A 106 10.05 -4.05 -6.87
N ASP A 107 11.25 -3.53 -6.65
CA ASP A 107 12.49 -4.29 -6.76
C ASP A 107 13.16 -4.58 -5.41
N ASN A 108 12.53 -4.19 -4.30
CA ASN A 108 13.06 -4.47 -2.97
C ASN A 108 13.05 -5.99 -2.70
N ALA A 109 14.24 -6.57 -2.56
CA ALA A 109 14.41 -8.02 -2.42
C ALA A 109 13.80 -8.54 -1.11
N VAL A 110 13.92 -7.77 -0.02
CA VAL A 110 13.38 -8.15 1.30
C VAL A 110 11.85 -8.13 1.27
N LEU A 111 11.25 -7.07 0.70
CA LEU A 111 9.81 -6.97 0.55
C LEU A 111 9.25 -8.14 -0.27
N LYS A 112 9.88 -8.45 -1.41
CA LYS A 112 9.47 -9.59 -2.24
C LYS A 112 9.52 -10.92 -1.47
N ALA A 113 10.53 -11.13 -0.64
CA ALA A 113 10.66 -12.34 0.18
C ALA A 113 9.57 -12.41 1.27
N ILE A 114 9.28 -11.28 1.95
CA ILE A 114 8.20 -11.18 2.93
C ILE A 114 6.86 -11.51 2.27
N LEU A 115 6.53 -10.88 1.15
CA LEU A 115 5.26 -11.06 0.45
C LEU A 115 5.09 -12.48 -0.08
N LYS A 116 6.15 -13.08 -0.65
CA LYS A 116 6.15 -14.48 -1.07
C LYS A 116 5.83 -15.40 0.11
N LYS A 117 6.58 -15.29 1.20
CA LYS A 117 6.39 -16.11 2.42
C LYS A 117 4.97 -15.96 2.97
N GLN A 118 4.49 -14.73 3.08
CA GLN A 118 3.16 -14.40 3.57
C GLN A 118 2.07 -15.04 2.72
N TYR A 119 2.15 -14.85 1.40
CA TYR A 119 1.18 -15.34 0.45
C TYR A 119 1.13 -16.87 0.38
N GLU A 120 2.31 -17.54 0.27
CA GLU A 120 2.41 -19.00 0.19
C GLU A 120 2.01 -19.70 1.50
N SER A 121 2.08 -19.01 2.63
CA SER A 121 1.57 -19.54 3.92
C SER A 121 0.05 -19.40 4.08
N GLY A 122 -0.66 -18.91 3.07
CA GLY A 122 -2.11 -18.65 3.13
C GLY A 122 -2.51 -17.44 3.96
N LYS A 123 -1.54 -16.68 4.48
CA LYS A 123 -1.78 -15.46 5.25
C LYS A 123 -2.07 -14.27 4.33
N MET A 124 -2.79 -13.29 4.86
CA MET A 124 -3.26 -12.16 4.07
C MET A 124 -2.14 -11.24 3.58
N VAL A 125 -2.19 -10.92 2.30
CA VAL A 125 -1.46 -9.81 1.67
C VAL A 125 -2.48 -8.77 1.24
N ALA A 126 -2.29 -7.53 1.67
CA ALA A 126 -3.17 -6.43 1.33
C ALA A 126 -2.37 -5.24 0.80
N ALA A 127 -2.88 -4.54 -0.21
CA ALA A 127 -2.19 -3.39 -0.81
C ALA A 127 -3.20 -2.38 -1.36
N ILE A 128 -2.88 -1.10 -1.30
CA ILE A 128 -3.77 -0.05 -1.81
C ILE A 128 -3.01 0.93 -2.72
N CYS A 129 -3.69 1.44 -3.75
CA CYS A 129 -3.19 2.54 -4.57
C CYS A 129 -1.84 2.18 -5.20
N HIS A 130 -0.81 3.00 -5.00
CA HIS A 130 0.55 2.75 -5.46
C HIS A 130 1.29 1.67 -4.64
N GLY A 131 0.82 1.35 -3.42
CA GLY A 131 1.35 0.23 -2.64
C GLY A 131 1.26 -1.11 -3.38
N VAL A 132 0.30 -1.24 -4.30
CA VAL A 132 0.15 -2.40 -5.19
C VAL A 132 1.39 -2.63 -6.08
N SER A 133 2.24 -1.62 -6.29
CA SER A 133 3.50 -1.76 -7.00
C SER A 133 4.46 -2.78 -6.36
N GLY A 134 4.37 -2.97 -5.05
CA GLY A 134 5.16 -3.97 -4.33
C GLY A 134 4.85 -5.42 -4.73
N LEU A 135 3.69 -5.67 -5.35
CA LEU A 135 3.29 -6.99 -5.82
C LEU A 135 3.89 -7.36 -7.18
N LEU A 136 4.34 -6.36 -7.96
CA LEU A 136 4.72 -6.52 -9.37
C LEU A 136 5.75 -7.63 -9.62
N ASN A 137 6.81 -7.67 -8.83
CA ASN A 137 7.96 -8.52 -9.09
C ASN A 137 8.09 -9.69 -8.09
N VAL A 138 7.03 -9.97 -7.32
CA VAL A 138 6.98 -11.13 -6.43
C VAL A 138 6.79 -12.41 -7.25
N ARG A 139 7.75 -13.34 -7.14
CA ARG A 139 7.66 -14.66 -7.75
C ARG A 139 7.47 -15.72 -6.68
N LEU A 140 6.51 -16.61 -6.91
CA LEU A 140 6.23 -17.75 -6.05
C LEU A 140 7.25 -18.88 -6.25
N SER A 141 7.15 -19.93 -5.46
CA SER A 141 8.07 -21.07 -5.49
C SER A 141 8.01 -21.88 -6.80
N ASP A 142 6.91 -21.78 -7.55
CA ASP A 142 6.74 -22.34 -8.89
C ASP A 142 7.36 -21.47 -10.00
N GLY A 143 7.91 -20.30 -9.65
CA GLY A 143 8.51 -19.33 -10.57
C GLY A 143 7.54 -18.36 -11.24
N GLU A 144 6.24 -18.52 -11.02
CA GLU A 144 5.23 -17.62 -11.58
C GLU A 144 5.11 -16.32 -10.77
N TYR A 145 4.59 -15.26 -11.39
CA TYR A 145 4.25 -14.04 -10.66
C TYR A 145 3.09 -14.29 -9.70
N MET A 146 3.22 -13.84 -8.46
CA MET A 146 2.18 -13.97 -7.43
C MET A 146 0.80 -13.46 -7.90
N ILE A 147 0.80 -12.43 -8.74
CA ILE A 147 -0.41 -11.78 -9.25
C ILE A 147 -0.94 -12.39 -10.56
N LYS A 148 -0.27 -13.39 -11.14
CA LYS A 148 -0.70 -14.02 -12.39
C LYS A 148 -2.06 -14.71 -12.22
N GLY A 149 -3.02 -14.33 -13.06
CA GLY A 149 -4.40 -14.83 -13.01
C GLY A 149 -5.24 -14.34 -11.82
N LYS A 150 -4.69 -13.46 -10.97
CA LYS A 150 -5.40 -12.92 -9.81
C LYS A 150 -6.18 -11.67 -10.16
N LYS A 151 -7.39 -11.58 -9.65
CA LYS A 151 -8.19 -10.36 -9.69
C LYS A 151 -7.62 -9.36 -8.69
N LEU A 152 -7.32 -8.18 -9.17
CA LEU A 152 -6.79 -7.12 -8.33
C LEU A 152 -7.09 -5.73 -8.89
N THR A 153 -6.89 -4.72 -8.07
CA THR A 153 -6.94 -3.32 -8.47
C THR A 153 -5.73 -2.58 -7.91
N GLY A 154 -5.52 -1.37 -8.35
CA GLY A 154 -4.48 -0.46 -7.90
C GLY A 154 -4.67 0.89 -8.57
N PHE A 155 -3.77 1.84 -8.33
CA PHE A 155 -3.93 3.18 -8.89
C PHE A 155 -3.92 3.14 -10.43
N SER A 156 -4.98 3.65 -11.03
CA SER A 156 -5.19 3.55 -12.48
C SER A 156 -4.38 4.60 -13.25
N TRP A 157 -4.03 4.28 -14.50
CA TRP A 157 -3.38 5.27 -15.36
C TRP A 157 -4.23 6.51 -15.61
N PHE A 158 -5.56 6.36 -15.64
CA PHE A 158 -6.48 7.48 -15.71
C PHE A 158 -6.37 8.37 -14.44
N GLY A 159 -6.22 7.75 -13.27
CA GLY A 159 -5.94 8.46 -12.02
C GLY A 159 -4.66 9.31 -12.09
N GLU A 160 -3.57 8.77 -12.69
CA GLU A 160 -2.32 9.52 -12.88
C GLU A 160 -2.49 10.74 -13.79
N ILE A 161 -3.33 10.63 -14.81
CA ILE A 161 -3.65 11.76 -15.70
C ILE A 161 -4.41 12.84 -14.93
N LEU A 162 -5.41 12.45 -14.15
CA LEU A 162 -6.18 13.38 -13.32
C LEU A 162 -5.32 14.04 -12.23
N ALA A 163 -4.46 13.28 -11.58
CA ALA A 163 -3.51 13.77 -10.58
C ALA A 163 -2.38 14.60 -11.20
N ARG A 164 -2.24 14.64 -12.53
CA ARG A 164 -1.16 15.30 -13.27
C ARG A 164 0.24 14.79 -12.89
N ARG A 165 0.35 13.51 -12.56
CA ARG A 165 1.60 12.85 -12.10
C ARG A 165 2.19 11.87 -13.12
N LYS A 166 1.54 11.63 -14.28
CA LYS A 166 1.99 10.66 -15.30
C LYS A 166 3.42 10.85 -15.82
N LYS A 167 4.00 12.04 -15.66
CA LYS A 167 5.40 12.33 -16.04
C LYS A 167 6.39 12.17 -14.89
N GLU A 168 5.87 12.09 -13.68
CA GLU A 168 6.66 11.98 -12.46
C GLU A 168 6.86 10.51 -12.06
N VAL A 169 5.89 9.64 -12.35
CA VAL A 169 5.97 8.22 -11.99
C VAL A 169 6.92 7.44 -12.91
N PRO A 170 7.67 6.45 -12.39
CA PRO A 170 8.68 5.73 -13.16
C PRO A 170 8.09 4.82 -14.23
N PHE A 171 6.83 4.38 -14.07
CA PHE A 171 6.13 3.49 -15.01
C PHE A 171 4.61 3.59 -14.86
N ASN A 172 3.89 3.00 -15.81
CA ASN A 172 2.44 2.83 -15.74
C ASN A 172 2.10 1.57 -14.94
N LEU A 173 1.64 1.76 -13.67
CA LEU A 173 1.31 0.65 -12.76
C LEU A 173 0.25 -0.29 -13.34
N GLU A 174 -0.86 0.27 -13.86
CA GLU A 174 -1.95 -0.52 -14.48
C GLU A 174 -1.42 -1.41 -15.61
N ALA A 175 -0.56 -0.86 -16.48
CA ALA A 175 0.02 -1.63 -17.59
C ALA A 175 0.95 -2.73 -17.08
N GLN A 176 1.79 -2.44 -16.10
CA GLN A 176 2.74 -3.41 -15.53
C GLN A 176 2.04 -4.57 -14.80
N LEU A 177 0.92 -4.30 -14.11
CA LEU A 177 0.11 -5.35 -13.47
C LEU A 177 -0.48 -6.31 -14.52
N LYS A 178 -1.07 -5.76 -15.59
CA LYS A 178 -1.62 -6.54 -16.71
C LYS A 178 -0.55 -7.36 -17.45
N GLU A 179 0.62 -6.78 -17.66
CA GLU A 179 1.77 -7.45 -18.32
C GLU A 179 2.22 -8.69 -17.54
N ARG A 180 2.13 -8.65 -16.20
CA ARG A 180 2.44 -9.80 -15.32
C ARG A 180 1.29 -10.76 -15.15
N GLY A 181 0.24 -10.60 -15.96
CA GLY A 181 -0.88 -11.55 -16.04
C GLY A 181 -1.98 -11.33 -14.99
N ALA A 182 -2.02 -10.18 -14.31
CA ALA A 182 -3.12 -9.88 -13.41
C ALA A 182 -4.43 -9.60 -14.18
N ASP A 183 -5.54 -10.09 -13.65
CA ASP A 183 -6.90 -9.69 -14.05
C ASP A 183 -7.23 -8.35 -13.36
N TYR A 184 -6.75 -7.28 -13.97
CA TYR A 184 -6.85 -5.95 -13.39
C TYR A 184 -8.25 -5.36 -13.53
N GLU A 185 -8.87 -5.08 -12.41
CA GLU A 185 -10.17 -4.43 -12.31
C GLU A 185 -10.04 -2.95 -11.92
N LYS A 186 -10.85 -2.08 -12.51
CA LYS A 186 -10.97 -0.69 -12.06
C LYS A 186 -12.43 -0.29 -11.87
N GLY A 187 -12.65 0.64 -10.95
CA GLY A 187 -13.95 1.27 -10.77
C GLY A 187 -14.40 2.02 -12.04
N LEU A 188 -15.68 1.92 -12.37
CA LEU A 188 -16.25 2.60 -13.52
C LEU A 188 -16.42 4.10 -13.29
N ILE A 189 -16.63 4.50 -12.03
CA ILE A 189 -16.86 5.89 -11.63
C ILE A 189 -15.62 6.37 -10.87
N PRO A 190 -14.96 7.43 -11.33
CA PRO A 190 -13.83 8.03 -10.60
C PRO A 190 -14.21 8.43 -9.17
N MET A 191 -13.25 8.36 -8.25
CA MET A 191 -13.42 8.78 -6.85
C MET A 191 -14.47 7.96 -6.06
N THR A 192 -14.87 6.78 -6.56
CA THR A 192 -15.68 5.82 -5.80
C THR A 192 -14.82 4.68 -5.29
N PRO A 193 -15.11 4.15 -4.09
CA PRO A 193 -14.36 3.04 -3.53
C PRO A 193 -14.37 1.82 -4.46
N LYS A 194 -13.19 1.24 -4.68
CA LYS A 194 -13.04 -0.07 -5.34
C LYS A 194 -12.05 -0.90 -4.55
N VAL A 195 -12.54 -2.02 -4.00
CA VAL A 195 -11.72 -3.04 -3.32
C VAL A 195 -11.99 -4.37 -4.00
N VAL A 196 -10.94 -5.13 -4.23
CA VAL A 196 -10.97 -6.47 -4.84
C VAL A 196 -10.38 -7.46 -3.85
N VAL A 197 -11.04 -8.60 -3.69
CA VAL A 197 -10.58 -9.73 -2.87
C VAL A 197 -10.46 -10.95 -3.78
N ASP A 198 -9.29 -11.56 -3.78
CA ASP A 198 -9.02 -12.82 -4.48
C ASP A 198 -8.21 -13.72 -3.54
N ASP A 199 -8.87 -14.70 -2.94
CA ASP A 199 -8.31 -15.56 -1.90
C ASP A 199 -7.75 -14.74 -0.71
N ASN A 200 -6.46 -14.87 -0.43
CA ASN A 200 -5.74 -14.13 0.61
C ASN A 200 -5.10 -12.81 0.12
N LEU A 201 -5.43 -12.38 -1.10
CA LEU A 201 -5.01 -11.08 -1.65
C LEU A 201 -6.17 -10.08 -1.59
N VAL A 202 -5.93 -8.92 -0.97
CA VAL A 202 -6.91 -7.82 -0.90
C VAL A 202 -6.28 -6.55 -1.48
N THR A 203 -6.91 -5.95 -2.46
CA THR A 203 -6.38 -4.73 -3.08
C THR A 203 -7.40 -3.61 -3.14
N GLY A 204 -6.94 -2.37 -2.90
CA GLY A 204 -7.72 -1.14 -3.01
C GLY A 204 -7.21 -0.24 -4.13
N GLN A 205 -8.10 0.46 -4.83
CA GLN A 205 -7.72 1.21 -6.02
C GLN A 205 -6.97 2.50 -5.74
N ASP A 206 -7.44 3.29 -4.78
CA ASP A 206 -7.04 4.69 -4.60
C ASP A 206 -7.41 5.19 -3.18
N PRO A 207 -7.08 6.44 -2.80
CA PRO A 207 -7.41 7.00 -1.49
C PRO A 207 -8.89 6.96 -1.12
N PHE A 208 -9.79 7.03 -2.08
CA PHE A 208 -11.24 6.96 -1.81
C PHE A 208 -11.67 5.55 -1.37
N SER A 209 -10.83 4.56 -1.62
CA SER A 209 -11.01 3.17 -1.19
C SER A 209 -10.54 2.91 0.26
N SER A 210 -9.84 3.84 0.91
CA SER A 210 -9.16 3.64 2.21
C SER A 210 -10.09 3.09 3.30
N LYS A 211 -11.26 3.71 3.46
CA LYS A 211 -12.25 3.32 4.47
C LYS A 211 -12.83 1.92 4.22
N GLU A 212 -13.20 1.64 2.96
CA GLU A 212 -13.73 0.32 2.58
C GLU A 212 -12.64 -0.74 2.64
N MET A 213 -11.40 -0.42 2.23
CA MET A 213 -10.25 -1.31 2.34
C MET A 213 -10.01 -1.74 3.79
N ALA A 214 -10.00 -0.80 4.72
CA ALA A 214 -9.84 -1.09 6.15
C ALA A 214 -10.95 -2.03 6.67
N LYS A 215 -12.20 -1.79 6.29
CA LYS A 215 -13.34 -2.64 6.66
C LYS A 215 -13.19 -4.06 6.08
N VAL A 216 -12.86 -4.18 4.78
CA VAL A 216 -12.72 -5.46 4.11
C VAL A 216 -11.57 -6.27 4.68
N VAL A 217 -10.41 -5.65 4.92
CA VAL A 217 -9.24 -6.32 5.54
C VAL A 217 -9.62 -6.88 6.91
N MET A 218 -10.27 -6.10 7.79
CA MET A 218 -10.70 -6.60 9.10
C MET A 218 -11.73 -7.73 8.98
N GLN A 219 -12.66 -7.65 8.05
CA GLN A 219 -13.64 -8.72 7.80
C GLN A 219 -12.97 -10.02 7.33
N GLN A 220 -11.94 -9.94 6.50
CA GLN A 220 -11.22 -11.13 6.04
C GLN A 220 -10.34 -11.72 7.14
N LEU A 221 -9.69 -10.89 7.96
CA LEU A 221 -8.91 -11.35 9.12
C LEU A 221 -9.77 -12.11 10.13
N ASN A 222 -10.98 -11.64 10.37
CA ASN A 222 -11.92 -12.30 11.31
C ASN A 222 -12.46 -13.64 10.79
N LYS A 223 -12.17 -14.04 9.54
CA LYS A 223 -12.56 -15.33 8.96
C LYS A 223 -11.43 -16.37 9.00
N GLN A 224 -10.20 -15.95 9.25
CA GLN A 224 -9.02 -16.81 9.39
C GLN A 224 -8.91 -17.37 10.81
#